data_2065c735adc0ce12343ebab7cc72dd0e
#
_entry.id   2065c735adc0ce12343ebab7cc72dd0e
#
_cell.length_a   1.000
_cell.length_b   1.000
_cell.length_c   1.000
_cell.angle_alpha   90.00
_cell.angle_beta   90.00
_cell.angle_gamma   90.00
#
_symmetry.space_group_name_H-M   'P 1'
#
loop_
_entity.id
_entity.type
_entity.pdbx_description
1 polymer ?
#
loop_
_entity_poly.entity_id
_entity_poly.type
_entity_poly.pdbx_seq_one_letter_code
_entity_poly.pdbx_strand_id
1 'polypeptide(L)'
;MATIVNTMIVGLTAQMVQARLNTADAKPFLFGTYFPVKKVNGFIWRTLTNQLSKANVAADLHTDNGTIVRKRRPIFESAKGDIPFISISRDLTRAEIKDYQTALAYAQDADATKLVQYWGEDVDFCFNGVQSELEFIAWKLASNAGKLAFTTTNNATYANEFDLDYDVYDEQKKTVATSWADASKADIIGDLAKIIKDAKAVNLNPKFAFINLDELYKICSSEQIIKACASYLANAVGISQTPDLTQV
;
A
#
# COMPACT_ATOMS: atom_id res chain seq x y z
N MET A 1 -23.97 -26.23 -12.20
CA MET A 1 -23.93 -27.01 -10.94
C MET A 1 -23.13 -26.18 -9.92
N ALA A 2 -23.70 -25.91 -8.75
CA ALA A 2 -22.95 -25.21 -7.69
C ALA A 2 -21.91 -26.19 -7.16
N THR A 3 -20.63 -25.76 -7.16
CA THR A 3 -19.56 -26.55 -6.56
C THR A 3 -19.73 -26.51 -5.05
N ILE A 4 -19.95 -27.66 -4.44
CA ILE A 4 -20.04 -27.80 -2.99
C ILE A 4 -18.62 -27.64 -2.44
N VAL A 5 -18.44 -26.70 -1.54
CA VAL A 5 -17.17 -26.56 -0.80
C VAL A 5 -17.10 -27.75 0.17
N ASN A 6 -15.97 -28.47 0.13
CA ASN A 6 -15.76 -29.59 1.05
C ASN A 6 -15.44 -29.04 2.44
N THR A 7 -16.47 -28.79 3.22
CA THR A 7 -16.40 -28.21 4.57
C THR A 7 -17.27 -29.01 5.53
N MET A 8 -16.98 -28.94 6.83
CA MET A 8 -17.81 -29.51 7.87
C MET A 8 -19.14 -28.79 8.04
N ILE A 9 -19.33 -27.65 7.43
CA ILE A 9 -20.57 -26.87 7.47
C ILE A 9 -21.50 -27.39 6.38
N VAL A 10 -22.56 -28.05 6.78
CA VAL A 10 -23.54 -28.65 5.85
C VAL A 10 -24.28 -27.55 5.09
N GLY A 11 -24.32 -27.66 3.76
CA GLY A 11 -25.05 -26.74 2.90
C GLY A 11 -24.25 -25.48 2.44
N LEU A 12 -23.03 -25.29 2.92
CA LEU A 12 -22.18 -24.17 2.45
C LEU A 12 -21.78 -24.42 1.00
N THR A 13 -22.11 -23.48 0.11
CA THR A 13 -21.77 -23.55 -1.30
C THR A 13 -20.78 -22.43 -1.66
N ALA A 14 -19.98 -22.65 -2.71
CA ALA A 14 -19.06 -21.62 -3.21
C ALA A 14 -19.79 -20.32 -3.60
N GLN A 15 -21.04 -20.42 -4.06
CA GLN A 15 -21.85 -19.25 -4.39
C GLN A 15 -22.23 -18.43 -3.15
N MET A 16 -22.55 -19.09 -2.03
CA MET A 16 -22.87 -18.41 -0.78
C MET A 16 -21.63 -17.69 -0.22
N VAL A 17 -20.46 -18.34 -0.24
CA VAL A 17 -19.20 -17.72 0.15
C VAL A 17 -18.90 -16.51 -0.73
N GLN A 18 -19.06 -16.65 -2.06
CA GLN A 18 -18.83 -15.53 -2.98
C GLN A 18 -19.83 -14.38 -2.75
N ALA A 19 -21.11 -14.70 -2.50
CA ALA A 19 -22.10 -13.68 -2.19
C ALA A 19 -21.75 -12.93 -0.90
N ARG A 20 -21.28 -13.65 0.12
CA ARG A 20 -20.80 -13.04 1.37
C ARG A 20 -19.59 -12.14 1.15
N LEU A 21 -18.59 -12.61 0.39
CA LEU A 21 -17.42 -11.80 0.05
C LEU A 21 -17.78 -10.53 -0.72
N ASN A 22 -18.78 -10.60 -1.59
CA ASN A 22 -19.25 -9.42 -2.35
C ASN A 22 -20.00 -8.40 -1.47
N THR A 23 -20.56 -8.85 -0.34
CA THR A 23 -21.30 -8.01 0.62
C THR A 23 -20.48 -7.71 1.88
N ALA A 24 -19.31 -8.33 2.04
CA ALA A 24 -18.44 -8.08 3.18
C ALA A 24 -18.04 -6.59 3.18
N ASP A 25 -18.31 -5.92 4.29
CA ASP A 25 -17.79 -4.57 4.53
C ASP A 25 -16.27 -4.67 4.69
N ALA A 26 -15.57 -4.48 3.58
CA ALA A 26 -14.12 -4.35 3.64
C ALA A 26 -13.81 -3.15 4.52
N LYS A 27 -12.94 -3.35 5.53
CA LYS A 27 -12.34 -2.22 6.23
C LYS A 27 -11.77 -1.27 5.17
N PRO A 28 -11.75 0.04 5.41
CA PRO A 28 -11.25 1.00 4.43
C PRO A 28 -9.74 0.84 4.25
N PHE A 29 -9.35 -0.15 3.45
CA PHE A 29 -7.96 -0.36 3.09
C PHE A 29 -7.57 0.63 1.99
N LEU A 30 -6.44 1.29 2.18
CA LEU A 30 -5.97 2.35 1.27
C LEU A 30 -5.11 1.80 0.13
N PHE A 31 -4.54 0.60 0.27
CA PHE A 31 -3.62 0.06 -0.73
C PHE A 31 -4.24 -0.02 -2.14
N GLY A 32 -5.50 -0.45 -2.24
CA GLY A 32 -6.19 -0.57 -3.53
C GLY A 32 -6.36 0.75 -4.28
N THR A 33 -6.36 1.88 -3.57
CA THR A 33 -6.47 3.21 -4.15
C THR A 33 -5.13 3.70 -4.71
N TYR A 34 -4.04 3.43 -4.00
CA TYR A 34 -2.71 3.96 -4.33
C TYR A 34 -1.82 2.95 -5.05
N PHE A 35 -2.05 1.66 -4.85
CA PHE A 35 -1.29 0.57 -5.47
C PHE A 35 -2.21 -0.29 -6.34
N PRO A 36 -2.39 0.07 -7.62
CA PRO A 36 -3.32 -0.64 -8.49
C PRO A 36 -2.89 -2.09 -8.70
N VAL A 37 -3.81 -3.02 -8.46
CA VAL A 37 -3.56 -4.45 -8.59
C VAL A 37 -3.52 -4.85 -10.07
N LYS A 38 -2.45 -5.53 -10.48
CA LYS A 38 -2.33 -6.17 -11.80
C LYS A 38 -2.50 -7.67 -11.66
N LYS A 39 -3.37 -8.26 -12.47
CA LYS A 39 -3.49 -9.72 -12.57
C LYS A 39 -2.37 -10.27 -13.44
N VAL A 40 -1.66 -11.28 -12.95
CA VAL A 40 -0.59 -11.99 -13.67
C VAL A 40 -0.99 -13.46 -13.76
N ASN A 41 -0.73 -14.08 -14.91
CA ASN A 41 -0.95 -15.51 -15.12
C ASN A 41 0.31 -16.26 -14.65
N GLY A 42 0.23 -16.92 -13.49
CA GLY A 42 1.33 -17.67 -12.88
C GLY A 42 1.89 -17.03 -11.62
N PHE A 43 2.97 -17.62 -11.12
CA PHE A 43 3.59 -17.24 -9.83
C PHE A 43 4.80 -16.34 -9.98
N ILE A 44 5.08 -15.88 -11.20
CA ILE A 44 6.22 -15.00 -11.51
C ILE A 44 5.67 -13.74 -12.17
N TRP A 45 5.99 -12.59 -11.60
CA TRP A 45 5.74 -11.32 -12.26
C TRP A 45 6.94 -10.91 -13.11
N ARG A 46 6.68 -10.26 -14.24
CA ARG A 46 7.69 -9.64 -15.10
C ARG A 46 7.19 -8.28 -15.53
N THR A 47 8.06 -7.30 -15.48
CA THR A 47 7.79 -5.98 -16.02
C THR A 47 8.94 -5.52 -16.91
N LEU A 48 8.60 -4.80 -17.96
CA LEU A 48 9.57 -4.06 -18.77
C LEU A 48 9.49 -2.61 -18.31
N THR A 49 10.52 -2.14 -17.68
CA THR A 49 10.59 -0.76 -17.19
C THR A 49 11.56 0.02 -18.07
N ASN A 50 11.12 1.18 -18.48
CA ASN A 50 11.93 2.12 -19.20
C ASN A 50 11.99 3.42 -18.41
N GLN A 51 13.03 3.57 -17.63
CA GLN A 51 13.21 4.74 -16.79
C GLN A 51 13.52 6.00 -17.59
N LEU A 52 14.33 5.87 -18.61
CA LEU A 52 14.77 7.00 -19.44
C LEU A 52 13.69 7.52 -20.38
N SER A 53 12.63 6.74 -20.64
CA SER A 53 11.55 7.14 -21.55
C SER A 53 10.62 8.20 -21.01
N LYS A 54 10.69 8.50 -19.72
CA LYS A 54 9.88 9.56 -19.12
C LYS A 54 10.42 10.96 -19.37
N ALA A 55 11.66 11.07 -19.81
CA ALA A 55 12.19 12.35 -20.24
C ALA A 55 11.59 12.71 -21.61
N ASN A 56 10.79 13.77 -21.65
CA ASN A 56 10.29 14.32 -22.91
C ASN A 56 11.48 14.88 -23.69
N VAL A 57 11.83 14.21 -24.78
CA VAL A 57 12.89 14.66 -25.67
C VAL A 57 12.27 15.54 -26.73
N ALA A 58 12.62 16.83 -26.74
CA ALA A 58 12.17 17.76 -27.77
C ALA A 58 12.69 17.34 -29.15
N ALA A 59 11.85 17.54 -30.17
CA ALA A 59 12.29 17.43 -31.54
C ALA A 59 13.19 18.59 -31.93
N ASP A 60 14.15 18.32 -32.81
CA ASP A 60 15.04 19.36 -33.32
C ASP A 60 14.39 19.99 -34.56
N LEU A 61 14.55 21.32 -34.67
CA LEU A 61 14.16 22.04 -35.89
C LEU A 61 15.24 21.87 -36.94
N HIS A 62 14.85 21.60 -38.16
CA HIS A 62 15.75 21.53 -39.28
C HIS A 62 15.21 22.31 -40.46
N THR A 63 16.08 22.73 -41.39
CA THR A 63 15.70 23.35 -42.66
C THR A 63 15.18 22.29 -43.64
N ASP A 64 14.49 22.70 -44.70
CA ASP A 64 13.82 21.81 -45.66
C ASP A 64 14.72 20.71 -46.23
N ASN A 65 16.05 21.01 -46.42
CA ASN A 65 17.05 20.05 -46.87
C ASN A 65 17.94 19.51 -45.73
N GLY A 66 17.57 19.71 -44.45
CA GLY A 66 18.37 19.29 -43.30
C GLY A 66 18.26 17.80 -43.01
N THR A 67 19.35 17.20 -42.54
CA THR A 67 19.35 15.80 -42.12
C THR A 67 18.59 15.63 -40.81
N ILE A 68 17.62 14.70 -40.80
CA ILE A 68 16.86 14.39 -39.58
C ILE A 68 17.78 13.71 -38.57
N VAL A 69 17.91 14.29 -37.39
CA VAL A 69 18.67 13.72 -36.28
C VAL A 69 17.93 12.49 -35.71
N ARG A 70 18.57 11.33 -35.80
CA ARG A 70 18.02 10.08 -35.26
C ARG A 70 18.38 9.94 -33.82
N LYS A 71 17.35 9.93 -32.92
CA LYS A 71 17.52 9.69 -31.47
C LYS A 71 17.43 8.18 -31.22
N ARG A 72 18.28 7.67 -30.34
CA ARG A 72 18.28 6.25 -29.96
C ARG A 72 17.04 5.92 -29.16
N ARG A 73 16.51 4.71 -29.37
CA ARG A 73 15.45 4.20 -28.47
C ARG A 73 16.06 3.90 -27.11
N PRO A 74 15.33 4.18 -26.02
CA PRO A 74 15.77 3.81 -24.71
C PRO A 74 15.85 2.28 -24.56
N ILE A 75 16.80 1.82 -23.76
CA ILE A 75 16.97 0.40 -23.45
C ILE A 75 15.90 0.03 -22.41
N PHE A 76 15.16 -1.06 -22.67
CA PHE A 76 14.22 -1.59 -21.72
C PHE A 76 14.95 -2.50 -20.74
N GLU A 77 14.80 -2.24 -19.47
CA GLU A 77 15.22 -3.13 -18.40
C GLU A 77 14.05 -4.02 -18.01
N SER A 78 14.32 -5.29 -17.73
CA SER A 78 13.31 -6.24 -17.28
C SER A 78 13.53 -6.56 -15.80
N ALA A 79 12.54 -6.28 -14.97
CA ALA A 79 12.49 -6.78 -13.62
C ALA A 79 11.56 -8.00 -13.56
N LYS A 80 11.90 -8.98 -12.71
CA LYS A 80 11.11 -10.18 -12.47
C LYS A 80 11.21 -10.55 -10.98
N GLY A 81 10.18 -11.21 -10.48
CA GLY A 81 10.20 -11.74 -9.11
C GLY A 81 9.10 -12.77 -8.91
N ASP A 82 9.20 -13.52 -7.84
CA ASP A 82 8.21 -14.49 -7.45
C ASP A 82 7.05 -13.84 -6.70
N ILE A 83 5.86 -14.45 -6.79
CA ILE A 83 4.67 -13.98 -6.10
C ILE A 83 4.42 -14.93 -4.93
N PRO A 84 4.56 -14.47 -3.67
CA PRO A 84 4.29 -15.29 -2.51
C PRO A 84 2.79 -15.57 -2.35
N PHE A 85 2.45 -16.66 -1.70
CA PHE A 85 1.09 -16.97 -1.31
C PHE A 85 0.77 -16.30 0.02
N ILE A 86 -0.38 -15.65 0.07
CA ILE A 86 -0.95 -15.11 1.31
C ILE A 86 -2.15 -15.98 1.65
N SER A 87 -2.15 -16.59 2.82
CA SER A 87 -3.24 -17.45 3.28
C SER A 87 -3.45 -17.30 4.78
N ILE A 88 -4.69 -17.39 5.19
CA ILE A 88 -5.10 -17.42 6.58
C ILE A 88 -6.23 -18.43 6.72
N SER A 89 -6.24 -19.16 7.81
CA SER A 89 -7.34 -20.08 8.15
C SER A 89 -7.78 -19.82 9.59
N ARG A 90 -9.01 -20.18 9.88
CA ARG A 90 -9.57 -20.20 11.22
C ARG A 90 -10.02 -21.61 11.53
N ASP A 91 -9.52 -22.15 12.63
CA ASP A 91 -9.89 -23.49 13.06
C ASP A 91 -11.12 -23.43 13.96
N LEU A 92 -12.07 -24.34 13.70
CA LEU A 92 -13.21 -24.55 14.59
C LEU A 92 -12.85 -25.58 15.65
N THR A 93 -13.10 -25.24 16.89
CA THR A 93 -12.94 -26.18 18.00
C THR A 93 -14.05 -27.25 17.96
N ARG A 94 -13.76 -28.40 18.58
CA ARG A 94 -14.76 -29.48 18.67
C ARG A 94 -16.04 -29.02 19.40
N ALA A 95 -15.92 -28.11 20.35
CA ALA A 95 -17.07 -27.54 21.06
C ALA A 95 -17.93 -26.70 20.12
N GLU A 96 -17.32 -25.80 19.36
CA GLU A 96 -18.01 -24.95 18.38
C GLU A 96 -18.69 -25.75 17.29
N ILE A 97 -18.06 -26.83 16.79
CA ILE A 97 -18.67 -27.75 15.82
C ILE A 97 -19.92 -28.40 16.41
N LYS A 98 -19.86 -28.85 17.68
CA LYS A 98 -20.96 -29.47 18.38
C LYS A 98 -22.11 -28.46 18.62
N ASP A 99 -21.78 -27.26 19.03
CA ASP A 99 -22.76 -26.20 19.24
C ASP A 99 -23.45 -25.83 17.93
N TYR A 100 -22.70 -25.76 16.83
CA TYR A 100 -23.24 -25.55 15.49
C TYR A 100 -24.19 -26.68 15.09
N GLN A 101 -23.80 -27.94 15.29
CA GLN A 101 -24.65 -29.12 14.98
C GLN A 101 -25.93 -29.15 15.82
N THR A 102 -25.81 -28.75 17.10
CA THR A 102 -26.95 -28.63 18.00
C THR A 102 -27.90 -27.54 17.56
N ALA A 103 -27.37 -26.37 17.22
CA ALA A 103 -28.15 -25.27 16.69
C ALA A 103 -28.86 -25.65 15.38
N LEU A 104 -28.17 -26.38 14.49
CA LEU A 104 -28.74 -26.86 13.22
C LEU A 104 -29.89 -27.83 13.46
N ALA A 105 -29.78 -28.72 14.47
CA ALA A 105 -30.82 -29.72 14.79
C ALA A 105 -32.08 -29.06 15.36
N TYR A 106 -31.97 -27.94 16.05
CA TYR A 106 -33.07 -27.19 16.64
C TYR A 106 -33.53 -25.99 15.79
N ALA A 107 -32.81 -25.67 14.71
CA ALA A 107 -33.13 -24.54 13.87
C ALA A 107 -34.50 -24.76 13.15
N GLN A 108 -35.45 -23.90 13.48
CA GLN A 108 -36.61 -23.65 12.64
C GLN A 108 -36.23 -22.52 11.65
N ASP A 109 -37.02 -22.28 10.61
CA ASP A 109 -36.70 -21.36 9.51
C ASP A 109 -36.17 -19.97 9.93
N ALA A 110 -36.59 -19.49 11.10
CA ALA A 110 -36.11 -18.20 11.66
C ALA A 110 -34.65 -18.24 12.16
N ASP A 111 -34.14 -19.41 12.49
CA ASP A 111 -32.74 -19.55 13.01
C ASP A 111 -31.72 -19.85 11.90
N ALA A 112 -32.18 -20.14 10.70
CA ALA A 112 -31.28 -20.33 9.54
C ALA A 112 -30.41 -19.09 9.27
N THR A 113 -30.94 -17.89 9.52
CA THR A 113 -30.21 -16.63 9.39
C THR A 113 -29.06 -16.52 10.41
N LYS A 114 -29.26 -17.02 11.65
CA LYS A 114 -28.22 -17.04 12.68
C LYS A 114 -27.10 -18.01 12.34
N LEU A 115 -27.46 -19.17 11.73
CA LEU A 115 -26.48 -20.14 11.26
C LEU A 115 -25.61 -19.58 10.11
N VAL A 116 -26.21 -18.82 9.21
CA VAL A 116 -25.49 -18.12 8.15
C VAL A 116 -24.56 -17.05 8.71
N GLN A 117 -24.95 -16.37 9.78
CA GLN A 117 -24.08 -15.40 10.44
C GLN A 117 -22.85 -16.05 11.10
N TYR A 118 -23.00 -17.24 11.67
CA TYR A 118 -21.93 -17.93 12.38
C TYR A 118 -20.69 -18.20 11.49
N TRP A 119 -20.88 -18.74 10.30
CA TRP A 119 -19.76 -18.97 9.38
C TRP A 119 -19.40 -17.70 8.57
N GLY A 120 -20.33 -16.74 8.47
CA GLY A 120 -20.08 -15.48 7.79
C GLY A 120 -18.96 -14.68 8.44
N GLU A 121 -18.87 -14.69 9.76
CA GLU A 121 -17.79 -14.02 10.52
C GLU A 121 -16.41 -14.64 10.23
N ASP A 122 -16.35 -15.96 10.02
CA ASP A 122 -15.09 -16.65 9.69
C ASP A 122 -14.61 -16.27 8.27
N VAL A 123 -15.54 -16.15 7.32
CA VAL A 123 -15.23 -15.68 5.98
C VAL A 123 -14.74 -14.23 6.01
N ASP A 124 -15.43 -13.36 6.76
CA ASP A 124 -15.04 -11.97 6.90
C ASP A 124 -13.69 -11.84 7.59
N PHE A 125 -13.41 -12.66 8.60
CA PHE A 125 -12.10 -12.70 9.27
C PHE A 125 -10.99 -13.09 8.30
N CYS A 126 -11.17 -14.15 7.53
CA CYS A 126 -10.17 -14.60 6.56
C CYS A 126 -9.97 -13.56 5.44
N PHE A 127 -11.05 -12.97 4.94
CA PHE A 127 -10.98 -11.94 3.92
C PHE A 127 -10.22 -10.69 4.41
N ASN A 128 -10.62 -10.16 5.57
CA ASN A 128 -9.96 -9.00 6.16
C ASN A 128 -8.50 -9.29 6.54
N GLY A 129 -8.18 -10.53 6.94
CA GLY A 129 -6.80 -10.94 7.22
C GLY A 129 -5.90 -10.84 6.00
N VAL A 130 -6.36 -11.35 4.85
CA VAL A 130 -5.61 -11.24 3.58
C VAL A 130 -5.48 -9.78 3.14
N GLN A 131 -6.55 -8.99 3.25
CA GLN A 131 -6.51 -7.56 2.89
C GLN A 131 -5.55 -6.77 3.80
N SER A 132 -5.52 -7.10 5.09
CA SER A 132 -4.60 -6.46 6.05
C SER A 132 -3.15 -6.76 5.73
N GLU A 133 -2.84 -7.99 5.30
CA GLU A 133 -1.47 -8.34 4.89
C GLU A 133 -1.07 -7.64 3.60
N LEU A 134 -1.98 -7.51 2.63
CA LEU A 134 -1.72 -6.74 1.41
C LEU A 134 -1.47 -5.26 1.72
N GLU A 135 -2.23 -4.68 2.64
CA GLU A 135 -2.00 -3.30 3.14
C GLU A 135 -0.61 -3.17 3.76
N PHE A 136 -0.24 -4.09 4.65
CA PHE A 136 1.07 -4.10 5.30
C PHE A 136 2.20 -4.20 4.28
N ILE A 137 2.13 -5.14 3.35
CA ILE A 137 3.14 -5.34 2.30
C ILE A 137 3.27 -4.09 1.44
N ALA A 138 2.16 -3.51 0.98
CA ALA A 138 2.16 -2.34 0.11
C ALA A 138 2.86 -1.14 0.76
N TRP A 139 2.49 -0.81 2.01
CA TRP A 139 3.08 0.31 2.73
C TRP A 139 4.53 0.05 3.16
N LYS A 140 4.86 -1.19 3.54
CA LYS A 140 6.26 -1.54 3.86
C LYS A 140 7.16 -1.45 2.63
N LEU A 141 6.73 -1.94 1.49
CA LEU A 141 7.47 -1.79 0.23
C LEU A 141 7.65 -0.32 -0.15
N ALA A 142 6.58 0.48 -0.04
CA ALA A 142 6.65 1.91 -0.33
C ALA A 142 7.62 2.65 0.62
N SER A 143 7.58 2.35 1.91
CA SER A 143 8.43 3.01 2.91
C SER A 143 9.88 2.52 2.91
N ASN A 144 10.14 1.31 2.40
CA ASN A 144 11.47 0.69 2.40
C ASN A 144 12.09 0.57 1.00
N ALA A 145 11.83 1.56 0.16
CA ALA A 145 12.40 1.65 -1.18
C ALA A 145 12.20 0.38 -2.04
N GLY A 146 11.03 -0.25 -1.93
CA GLY A 146 10.65 -1.43 -2.70
C GLY A 146 11.20 -2.75 -2.19
N LYS A 147 11.79 -2.77 -0.99
CA LYS A 147 12.36 -3.99 -0.38
C LYS A 147 11.58 -4.41 0.85
N LEU A 148 11.27 -5.69 0.94
CA LEU A 148 10.65 -6.30 2.11
C LEU A 148 11.17 -7.72 2.28
N ALA A 149 11.88 -7.95 3.39
CA ALA A 149 12.28 -9.27 3.82
C ALA A 149 11.26 -9.83 4.82
N PHE A 150 10.79 -11.04 4.57
CA PHE A 150 9.98 -11.80 5.52
C PHE A 150 10.91 -12.65 6.37
N THR A 151 10.86 -12.41 7.67
CA THR A 151 11.67 -13.12 8.67
C THR A 151 10.75 -13.72 9.73
N THR A 152 11.29 -14.54 10.62
CA THR A 152 10.54 -15.08 11.76
C THR A 152 9.97 -14.01 12.69
N THR A 153 10.46 -12.77 12.60
CA THR A 153 9.99 -11.65 13.43
C THR A 153 8.69 -11.04 12.88
N ASN A 154 8.57 -10.92 11.55
CA ASN A 154 7.40 -10.32 10.89
C ASN A 154 6.48 -11.35 10.23
N ASN A 155 6.90 -12.61 10.15
CA ASN A 155 6.15 -13.73 9.61
C ASN A 155 6.35 -14.97 10.51
N ALA A 156 5.89 -14.88 11.75
CA ALA A 156 6.22 -15.82 12.83
C ALA A 156 5.71 -17.26 12.60
N THR A 157 4.66 -17.45 11.80
CA THR A 157 4.00 -18.76 11.62
C THR A 157 4.73 -19.66 10.63
N TYR A 158 5.48 -19.09 9.70
CA TYR A 158 6.22 -19.84 8.69
C TYR A 158 7.68 -19.40 8.67
N ALA A 159 8.56 -20.33 8.95
CA ALA A 159 10.02 -20.12 8.91
C ALA A 159 10.58 -19.94 7.49
N ASN A 160 9.74 -19.75 6.50
CA ASN A 160 10.18 -19.50 5.13
C ASN A 160 10.57 -18.02 5.01
N GLU A 161 11.87 -17.81 4.94
CA GLU A 161 12.43 -16.53 4.58
C GLU A 161 12.10 -16.27 3.10
N PHE A 162 11.51 -15.12 2.84
CA PHE A 162 11.14 -14.69 1.51
C PHE A 162 11.46 -13.21 1.35
N ASP A 163 12.20 -12.86 0.31
CA ASP A 163 12.59 -11.49 0.04
C ASP A 163 11.84 -10.96 -1.19
N LEU A 164 11.15 -9.85 -1.01
CA LEU A 164 10.59 -9.05 -2.09
C LEU A 164 11.54 -7.90 -2.38
N ASP A 165 12.00 -7.81 -3.63
CA ASP A 165 12.78 -6.67 -4.12
C ASP A 165 12.22 -6.24 -5.47
N TYR A 166 11.69 -5.03 -5.51
CA TYR A 166 11.14 -4.43 -6.74
C TYR A 166 12.19 -3.61 -7.50
N ASP A 167 13.45 -3.69 -7.08
CA ASP A 167 14.57 -3.02 -7.72
C ASP A 167 14.30 -1.54 -8.04
N VAL A 168 13.86 -0.80 -7.00
CA VAL A 168 13.60 0.62 -7.12
C VAL A 168 14.92 1.35 -7.35
N TYR A 169 14.95 2.21 -8.34
CA TYR A 169 16.16 2.93 -8.76
C TYR A 169 16.70 3.86 -7.68
N ASP A 170 18.01 3.97 -7.59
CA ASP A 170 18.68 4.77 -6.55
C ASP A 170 18.35 6.27 -6.65
N GLU A 171 18.07 6.77 -7.86
CA GLU A 171 17.64 8.17 -8.05
C GLU A 171 16.28 8.48 -7.39
N GLN A 172 15.45 7.46 -7.15
CA GLN A 172 14.18 7.60 -6.46
C GLN A 172 14.31 7.47 -4.95
N LYS A 173 15.45 6.97 -4.46
CA LYS A 173 15.76 6.85 -3.03
C LYS A 173 16.42 8.15 -2.58
N LYS A 174 15.73 8.95 -1.81
CA LYS A 174 16.23 10.22 -1.30
C LYS A 174 16.39 10.14 0.21
N THR A 175 17.54 10.59 0.67
CA THR A 175 17.83 10.75 2.11
C THR A 175 18.03 12.22 2.41
N VAL A 176 17.53 12.66 3.55
CA VAL A 176 17.73 14.02 4.04
C VAL A 176 19.12 14.17 4.64
N ALA A 177 19.73 15.35 4.49
CA ALA A 177 21.07 15.63 5.03
C ALA A 177 21.05 15.72 6.57
N THR A 178 20.00 16.31 7.12
CA THR A 178 19.80 16.43 8.57
C THR A 178 18.49 15.74 8.94
N SER A 179 18.51 14.89 9.96
CA SER A 179 17.30 14.21 10.44
C SER A 179 16.24 15.22 10.85
N TRP A 180 14.99 14.99 10.47
CA TRP A 180 13.85 15.81 10.88
C TRP A 180 13.54 15.71 12.37
N ALA A 181 14.18 14.79 13.08
CA ALA A 181 14.13 14.72 14.54
C ALA A 181 14.90 15.88 15.21
N ASP A 182 15.82 16.52 14.51
CA ASP A 182 16.51 17.72 15.02
C ASP A 182 15.69 18.97 14.68
N ALA A 183 14.81 19.35 15.60
CA ALA A 183 13.88 20.46 15.41
C ALA A 183 14.54 21.81 15.08
N SER A 184 15.80 22.00 15.48
CA SER A 184 16.52 23.27 15.31
C SER A 184 17.29 23.37 14.00
N LYS A 185 17.71 22.23 13.41
CA LYS A 185 18.61 22.19 12.24
C LYS A 185 17.96 21.61 10.98
N ALA A 186 16.78 21.00 11.12
CA ALA A 186 16.10 20.39 9.98
C ALA A 186 15.63 21.44 8.98
N ASP A 187 16.00 21.26 7.70
CA ASP A 187 15.51 22.08 6.58
C ASP A 187 14.42 21.33 5.81
N ILE A 188 13.28 21.16 6.45
CA ILE A 188 12.15 20.37 5.92
C ILE A 188 11.63 20.96 4.61
N ILE A 189 11.46 22.27 4.56
CA ILE A 189 10.93 22.96 3.36
C ILE A 189 11.92 22.83 2.19
N GLY A 190 13.22 22.99 2.46
CA GLY A 190 14.26 22.82 1.45
C GLY A 190 14.37 21.39 0.94
N ASP A 191 14.28 20.39 1.84
CA ASP A 191 14.31 18.98 1.48
C ASP A 191 13.11 18.61 0.58
N LEU A 192 11.90 19.03 0.93
CA LEU A 192 10.70 18.78 0.12
C LEU A 192 10.78 19.50 -1.23
N ALA A 193 11.22 20.74 -1.26
CA ALA A 193 11.39 21.50 -2.50
C ALA A 193 12.41 20.81 -3.43
N LYS A 194 13.52 20.30 -2.87
CA LYS A 194 14.53 19.56 -3.60
C LYS A 194 13.96 18.25 -4.19
N ILE A 195 13.23 17.48 -3.39
CA ILE A 195 12.60 16.25 -3.86
C ILE A 195 11.64 16.52 -5.03
N ILE A 196 10.81 17.56 -4.92
CA ILE A 196 9.87 17.95 -5.98
C ILE A 196 10.64 18.40 -7.24
N LYS A 197 11.71 19.17 -7.07
CA LYS A 197 12.55 19.63 -8.20
C LYS A 197 13.22 18.45 -8.91
N ASP A 198 13.81 17.53 -8.16
CA ASP A 198 14.45 16.32 -8.69
C ASP A 198 13.44 15.43 -9.43
N ALA A 199 12.25 15.24 -8.86
CA ALA A 199 11.19 14.49 -9.50
C ALA A 199 10.74 15.13 -10.82
N LYS A 200 10.59 16.45 -10.86
CA LYS A 200 10.25 17.18 -12.09
C LYS A 200 11.32 17.08 -13.16
N ALA A 201 12.59 17.02 -12.78
CA ALA A 201 13.70 16.86 -13.73
C ALA A 201 13.62 15.54 -14.52
N VAL A 202 13.04 14.51 -13.91
CA VAL A 202 12.77 13.21 -14.54
C VAL A 202 11.31 13.06 -15.01
N ASN A 203 10.62 14.19 -15.18
CA ASN A 203 9.21 14.26 -15.64
C ASN A 203 8.21 13.50 -14.73
N LEU A 204 8.51 13.41 -13.45
CA LEU A 204 7.58 12.94 -12.43
C LEU A 204 6.93 14.13 -11.74
N ASN A 205 5.64 14.03 -11.46
CA ASN A 205 4.90 15.06 -10.74
C ASN A 205 4.26 14.45 -9.49
N PRO A 206 4.96 14.45 -8.35
CA PRO A 206 4.42 13.93 -7.09
C PRO A 206 3.23 14.80 -6.67
N LYS A 207 2.12 14.15 -6.31
CA LYS A 207 0.87 14.81 -5.91
C LYS A 207 0.57 14.60 -4.44
N PHE A 208 1.05 13.52 -3.86
CA PHE A 208 0.76 13.11 -2.49
C PHE A 208 2.06 12.77 -1.78
N ALA A 209 2.11 13.05 -0.50
CA ALA A 209 3.11 12.57 0.43
C ALA A 209 2.41 11.77 1.52
N PHE A 210 2.89 10.56 1.77
CA PHE A 210 2.42 9.73 2.87
C PHE A 210 3.43 9.79 3.98
N ILE A 211 2.97 10.13 5.15
CA ILE A 211 3.82 10.34 6.32
C ILE A 211 3.20 9.65 7.54
N ASN A 212 4.03 9.12 8.43
CA ASN A 212 3.57 8.61 9.70
C ASN A 212 3.22 9.78 10.64
N LEU A 213 2.29 9.55 11.56
CA LEU A 213 1.86 10.54 12.55
C LEU A 213 3.04 11.07 13.37
N ASP A 214 3.97 10.19 13.77
CA ASP A 214 5.16 10.58 14.53
C ASP A 214 6.07 11.54 13.75
N GLU A 215 6.23 11.33 12.45
CA GLU A 215 7.00 12.23 11.60
C GLU A 215 6.25 13.55 11.37
N LEU A 216 4.93 13.52 11.29
CA LEU A 216 4.12 14.74 11.21
C LEU A 216 4.32 15.60 12.47
N TYR A 217 4.33 14.99 13.66
CA TYR A 217 4.63 15.73 14.89
C TYR A 217 6.03 16.33 14.92
N LYS A 218 7.04 15.64 14.36
CA LYS A 218 8.39 16.20 14.22
C LYS A 218 8.39 17.40 13.28
N ILE A 219 7.68 17.34 12.16
CA ILE A 219 7.51 18.46 11.23
C ILE A 219 6.89 19.65 11.96
N CYS A 220 5.77 19.44 12.67
CA CYS A 220 5.07 20.50 13.39
C CYS A 220 5.92 21.13 14.51
N SER A 221 6.83 20.37 15.13
CA SER A 221 7.72 20.85 16.18
C SER A 221 9.01 21.50 15.66
N SER A 222 9.27 21.45 14.36
CA SER A 222 10.45 22.09 13.75
C SER A 222 10.40 23.61 13.85
N GLU A 223 11.51 24.22 14.28
CA GLU A 223 11.63 25.68 14.36
C GLU A 223 11.37 26.39 13.03
N GLN A 224 11.73 25.75 11.91
CA GLN A 224 11.51 26.30 10.58
C GLN A 224 10.01 26.44 10.28
N ILE A 225 9.24 25.39 10.55
CA ILE A 225 7.78 25.36 10.33
C ILE A 225 7.10 26.32 11.30
N ILE A 226 7.47 26.30 12.58
CA ILE A 226 6.93 27.22 13.59
C ILE A 226 7.15 28.68 13.18
N LYS A 227 8.38 29.02 12.72
CA LYS A 227 8.70 30.38 12.26
C LYS A 227 7.92 30.76 11.00
N ALA A 228 7.74 29.82 10.05
CA ALA A 228 6.97 30.07 8.83
C ALA A 228 5.49 30.32 9.15
N CYS A 229 4.89 29.49 10.00
CA CYS A 229 3.49 29.64 10.42
C CYS A 229 3.28 30.86 11.32
N ALA A 230 4.21 31.15 12.25
CA ALA A 230 4.16 32.34 13.09
C ALA A 230 4.25 33.64 12.28
N SER A 231 5.09 33.68 11.23
CA SER A 231 5.15 34.82 10.31
C SER A 231 3.83 35.06 9.59
N TYR A 232 3.17 34.00 9.15
CA TYR A 232 1.83 34.08 8.54
C TYR A 232 0.77 34.56 9.55
N LEU A 233 0.75 33.98 10.75
CA LEU A 233 -0.19 34.32 11.82
C LEU A 233 0.07 35.72 12.40
N ALA A 234 1.33 36.13 12.53
CA ALA A 234 1.67 37.47 13.00
C ALA A 234 1.17 38.54 12.04
N ASN A 235 1.19 38.28 10.74
CA ASN A 235 0.60 39.17 9.74
C ASN A 235 -0.94 39.14 9.73
N ALA A 236 -1.55 38.04 10.18
CA ALA A 236 -3.00 37.86 10.18
C ALA A 236 -3.66 38.22 11.52
N VAL A 237 -3.03 37.93 12.67
CA VAL A 237 -3.66 37.95 14.00
C VAL A 237 -2.77 38.52 15.11
N GLY A 238 -1.48 38.71 14.89
CA GLY A 238 -0.55 39.30 15.89
C GLY A 238 -0.20 38.40 17.09
N ILE A 239 -0.41 37.10 17.00
CA ILE A 239 -0.19 36.15 18.10
C ILE A 239 0.86 35.10 17.69
N SER A 240 1.93 34.96 18.48
CA SER A 240 2.92 33.90 18.37
C SER A 240 2.37 32.62 19.06
N GLN A 241 1.76 31.72 18.31
CA GLN A 241 1.34 30.40 18.81
C GLN A 241 1.99 29.28 18.00
N THR A 242 2.18 28.13 18.63
CA THR A 242 2.54 26.88 17.95
C THR A 242 1.45 26.54 16.94
N PRO A 243 1.81 26.21 15.68
CA PRO A 243 0.80 25.87 14.69
C PRO A 243 0.03 24.60 15.09
N ASP A 244 -1.27 24.63 14.87
CA ASP A 244 -2.11 23.44 15.00
C ASP A 244 -1.86 22.51 13.80
N LEU A 245 -2.06 21.19 13.98
CA LEU A 245 -1.95 20.18 12.94
C LEU A 245 -2.82 20.46 11.69
N THR A 246 -3.89 21.22 11.87
CA THR A 246 -4.78 21.64 10.77
C THR A 246 -4.22 22.78 9.92
N GLN A 247 -3.12 23.42 10.36
CA GLN A 247 -2.51 24.60 9.71
C GLN A 247 -1.20 24.25 8.98
N VAL A 248 -0.73 23.01 9.10
CA VAL A 248 0.46 22.47 8.45
C VAL A 248 0.06 21.57 7.29
#